data_c7efc6a00f92d0d3d732948c02c73ec0
#
_entry.id   c7efc6a00f92d0d3d732948c02c73ec0
#
_cell.length_a   1.000
_cell.length_b   1.000
_cell.length_c   1.000
_cell.angle_alpha   90.00
_cell.angle_beta   90.00
_cell.angle_gamma   90.00
#
_symmetry.space_group_name_H-M   'P 1'
#
loop_
_entity.id
_entity.type
_entity.pdbx_description
1 polymer ?
#
loop_
_entity_poly.entity_id
_entity_poly.type
_entity_poly.pdbx_seq_one_letter_code
_entity_poly.pdbx_strand_id
1 'polypeptide(L)'
;MRPLRRRTTGLTTALTTAALLTTGLAVTLTGAPSVGAVANPGESDRFHASCRTTVEGSRATVSCHNPYPETDRIRLHVECARWWDIDADSAPVDLEPAGYAELTNRCWKEIREVWITHERP
;
A
#
# COMPACT_ATOMS: atom_id res chain seq x y z
N MET A 1 -38.48 -12.47 7.96
CA MET A 1 -38.09 -13.84 8.39
C MET A 1 -36.59 -13.99 8.18
N ARG A 2 -35.81 -14.05 9.26
CA ARG A 2 -34.34 -14.20 9.21
C ARG A 2 -33.98 -15.64 9.53
N PRO A 3 -33.13 -16.35 8.78
CA PRO A 3 -32.66 -17.69 9.18
C PRO A 3 -31.50 -17.57 10.16
N LEU A 4 -31.63 -18.23 11.29
CA LEU A 4 -30.59 -18.44 12.31
C LEU A 4 -29.51 -19.38 11.77
N ARG A 5 -28.26 -18.94 11.82
CA ARG A 5 -27.08 -19.78 11.57
C ARG A 5 -26.67 -20.50 12.85
N ARG A 6 -26.75 -21.84 12.81
CA ARG A 6 -26.28 -22.76 13.88
C ARG A 6 -24.75 -22.69 14.01
N ARG A 7 -24.29 -22.53 15.24
CA ARG A 7 -22.90 -22.74 15.65
C ARG A 7 -22.72 -24.26 15.88
N THR A 8 -21.76 -24.88 15.21
CA THR A 8 -21.25 -26.21 15.53
C THR A 8 -19.96 -26.08 16.32
N THR A 9 -20.03 -26.45 17.58
CA THR A 9 -18.89 -26.68 18.47
C THR A 9 -18.29 -28.05 18.15
N GLY A 10 -17.05 -28.08 17.66
CA GLY A 10 -16.25 -29.29 17.53
C GLY A 10 -15.25 -29.40 18.69
N LEU A 11 -15.54 -30.33 19.58
CA LEU A 11 -14.57 -30.85 20.55
C LEU A 11 -13.58 -31.77 19.81
N THR A 12 -12.28 -31.60 19.98
CA THR A 12 -11.32 -32.66 19.69
C THR A 12 -10.33 -32.81 20.82
N THR A 13 -10.28 -33.99 21.28
CA THR A 13 -9.58 -34.66 22.37
C THR A 13 -8.04 -34.55 22.28
N ALA A 14 -7.47 -34.40 23.46
CA ALA A 14 -6.05 -34.55 23.76
C ALA A 14 -5.61 -36.04 23.61
N LEU A 15 -4.44 -36.23 23.02
CA LEU A 15 -3.68 -37.47 23.15
C LEU A 15 -2.24 -37.11 23.54
N THR A 16 -1.93 -37.43 24.77
CA THR A 16 -0.60 -37.47 25.40
C THR A 16 0.15 -38.71 24.89
N THR A 17 1.37 -38.57 24.41
CA THR A 17 2.32 -39.66 24.31
C THR A 17 3.71 -39.24 24.77
N ALA A 18 4.32 -40.17 25.46
CA ALA A 18 5.43 -40.14 26.36
C ALA A 18 6.81 -39.93 25.70
N ALA A 19 7.69 -39.49 26.59
CA ALA A 19 9.15 -39.34 26.55
C ALA A 19 9.95 -40.40 25.78
N LEU A 20 10.99 -39.93 25.09
CA LEU A 20 12.26 -40.65 24.96
C LEU A 20 13.43 -39.66 25.08
N LEU A 21 14.19 -39.85 26.15
CA LEU A 21 15.48 -39.21 26.40
C LEU A 21 16.53 -39.75 25.43
N THR A 22 17.03 -38.91 24.52
CA THR A 22 18.31 -39.18 23.85
C THR A 22 19.27 -38.05 24.14
N THR A 23 20.29 -38.35 24.93
CA THR A 23 21.46 -37.53 25.13
C THR A 23 22.25 -37.42 23.84
N GLY A 24 22.21 -36.27 23.19
CA GLY A 24 22.97 -35.94 22.00
C GLY A 24 23.83 -34.71 22.25
N LEU A 25 25.12 -34.85 21.97
CA LEU A 25 26.20 -33.88 22.14
C LEU A 25 25.80 -32.50 21.57
N ALA A 26 25.86 -31.46 22.39
CA ALA A 26 25.69 -30.08 21.97
C ALA A 26 26.94 -29.59 21.22
N VAL A 27 26.84 -29.45 19.93
CA VAL A 27 27.74 -28.61 19.14
C VAL A 27 27.13 -27.20 19.14
N THR A 28 27.70 -26.34 19.98
CA THR A 28 27.38 -24.92 19.99
C THR A 28 28.02 -24.25 18.77
N LEU A 29 27.31 -24.22 17.66
CA LEU A 29 27.61 -23.24 16.61
C LEU A 29 27.10 -21.88 17.14
N THR A 30 28.02 -21.05 17.59
CA THR A 30 27.78 -19.62 17.79
C THR A 30 27.60 -18.95 16.43
N GLY A 31 26.40 -19.10 15.84
CA GLY A 31 25.96 -18.25 14.75
C GLY A 31 25.63 -16.88 15.34
N ALA A 32 26.45 -15.87 15.03
CA ALA A 32 26.11 -14.49 15.31
C ALA A 32 24.72 -14.20 14.70
N PRO A 33 23.78 -13.64 15.46
CA PRO A 33 22.53 -13.16 14.85
C PRO A 33 22.91 -12.04 13.88
N SER A 34 22.80 -12.29 12.60
CA SER A 34 22.72 -11.22 11.62
C SER A 34 21.48 -10.42 11.98
N VAL A 35 21.69 -9.28 12.61
CA VAL A 35 20.65 -8.27 12.80
C VAL A 35 20.30 -7.80 11.40
N GLY A 36 19.35 -8.49 10.78
CA GLY A 36 18.72 -8.00 9.56
C GLY A 36 18.20 -6.62 9.90
N ALA A 37 18.69 -5.59 9.21
CA ALA A 37 18.16 -4.25 9.32
C ALA A 37 16.65 -4.36 9.05
N VAL A 38 15.86 -4.28 10.11
CA VAL A 38 14.41 -4.14 10.00
C VAL A 38 14.23 -2.73 9.42
N ALA A 39 13.99 -2.66 8.12
CA ALA A 39 13.55 -1.41 7.52
C ALA A 39 12.30 -0.97 8.30
N ASN A 40 12.41 0.16 9.02
CA ASN A 40 11.28 0.75 9.70
C ASN A 40 10.20 1.06 8.66
N PRO A 41 9.02 0.44 8.73
CA PRO A 41 7.95 0.73 7.76
C PRO A 41 7.45 2.19 7.83
N GLY A 42 7.89 2.97 8.80
CA GLY A 42 7.52 4.37 8.96
C GLY A 42 8.45 5.39 8.28
N GLU A 43 9.56 4.98 7.68
CA GLU A 43 10.51 5.91 7.05
C GLU A 43 10.16 6.22 5.58
N SER A 44 9.56 5.28 4.87
CA SER A 44 9.15 5.49 3.48
C SER A 44 7.90 6.35 3.32
N ASP A 45 7.07 6.47 4.37
CA ASP A 45 5.79 7.20 4.28
C ASP A 45 5.89 8.68 4.71
N ARG A 46 7.07 9.14 5.15
CA ARG A 46 7.22 10.50 5.70
C ARG A 46 7.22 11.63 4.68
N PHE A 47 7.18 11.32 3.41
CA PHE A 47 7.11 12.33 2.34
C PHE A 47 5.93 12.12 1.38
N HIS A 48 5.16 11.03 1.53
CA HIS A 48 4.01 10.77 0.67
C HIS A 48 2.82 11.65 1.09
N ALA A 49 2.48 12.62 0.27
CA ALA A 49 1.30 13.44 0.45
C ALA A 49 0.03 12.57 0.52
N SER A 50 -0.92 13.00 1.34
CA SER A 50 -2.23 12.36 1.41
C SER A 50 -3.10 12.84 0.26
N CYS A 51 -3.48 11.94 -0.65
CA CYS A 51 -4.24 12.25 -1.84
C CYS A 51 -5.60 11.57 -1.85
N ARG A 52 -6.61 12.26 -2.37
CA ARG A 52 -7.95 11.75 -2.61
C ARG A 52 -8.28 11.84 -4.08
N THR A 53 -8.67 10.74 -4.68
CA THR A 53 -9.05 10.65 -6.08
C THR A 53 -10.57 10.63 -6.23
N THR A 54 -11.07 11.39 -7.19
CA THR A 54 -12.46 11.37 -7.63
C THR A 54 -12.50 11.16 -9.15
N VAL A 55 -13.32 10.22 -9.61
CA VAL A 55 -13.51 9.95 -11.04
C VAL A 55 -14.96 10.25 -11.40
N GLU A 56 -15.14 11.12 -12.38
CA GLU A 56 -16.45 11.52 -12.91
C GLU A 56 -16.47 11.33 -14.42
N GLY A 57 -17.09 10.26 -14.88
CA GLY A 57 -17.11 9.89 -16.28
C GLY A 57 -15.71 9.62 -16.83
N SER A 58 -15.24 10.49 -17.74
CA SER A 58 -13.90 10.40 -18.34
C SER A 58 -12.86 11.29 -17.67
N ARG A 59 -13.19 11.95 -16.57
CA ARG A 59 -12.31 12.88 -15.85
C ARG A 59 -11.90 12.31 -14.50
N ALA A 60 -10.63 12.39 -14.20
CA ALA A 60 -10.07 12.12 -12.87
C ALA A 60 -9.55 13.43 -12.26
N THR A 61 -9.91 13.67 -11.01
CA THR A 61 -9.41 14.78 -10.21
C THR A 61 -8.80 14.21 -8.94
N VAL A 62 -7.61 14.68 -8.59
CA VAL A 62 -6.88 14.29 -7.38
C VAL A 62 -6.56 15.53 -6.57
N SER A 63 -7.00 15.54 -5.33
CA SER A 63 -6.68 16.58 -4.35
C SER A 63 -5.70 16.02 -3.34
N CYS A 64 -4.51 16.62 -3.25
CA CYS A 64 -3.43 16.19 -2.36
C CYS A 64 -3.11 17.27 -1.32
N HIS A 65 -2.77 16.81 -0.12
CA HIS A 65 -2.22 17.62 0.96
C HIS A 65 -0.98 16.95 1.53
N ASN A 66 0.09 17.70 1.67
CA ASN A 66 1.34 17.20 2.26
C ASN A 66 1.39 17.54 3.76
N PRO A 67 1.13 16.55 4.68
CA PRO A 67 1.23 16.78 6.12
C PRO A 67 2.65 16.64 6.66
N TYR A 68 3.61 16.31 5.81
CA TYR A 68 4.99 15.97 6.20
C TYR A 68 5.94 17.17 6.02
N PRO A 69 7.10 17.13 6.73
CA PRO A 69 8.09 18.21 6.64
C PRO A 69 8.95 18.18 5.37
N GLU A 70 8.87 17.10 4.58
CA GLU A 70 9.61 16.95 3.33
C GLU A 70 8.70 17.27 2.14
N THR A 71 9.27 17.85 1.10
CA THR A 71 8.56 18.09 -0.17
C THR A 71 8.33 16.76 -0.88
N ASP A 72 7.12 16.57 -1.37
CA ASP A 72 6.71 15.41 -2.18
C ASP A 72 6.46 15.85 -3.62
N ARG A 73 7.14 15.23 -4.58
CA ARG A 73 6.87 15.42 -6.00
C ARG A 73 5.82 14.42 -6.45
N ILE A 74 4.64 14.92 -6.74
CA ILE A 74 3.50 14.11 -7.16
C ILE A 74 3.23 14.22 -8.66
N ARG A 75 2.74 13.12 -9.24
CA ARG A 75 2.24 13.07 -10.62
C ARG A 75 1.00 12.20 -10.69
N LEU A 76 -0.02 12.70 -11.37
CA LEU A 76 -1.25 11.95 -11.65
C LEU A 76 -1.10 11.20 -12.96
N HIS A 77 -1.41 9.90 -12.93
CA HIS A 77 -1.49 9.01 -14.08
C HIS A 77 -2.91 8.54 -14.28
N VAL A 78 -3.37 8.58 -15.53
CA VAL A 78 -4.71 8.13 -15.92
C VAL A 78 -4.58 7.19 -17.13
N GLU A 79 -4.88 5.91 -16.92
CA GLU A 79 -4.95 4.90 -17.97
C GLU A 79 -6.35 4.85 -18.58
N CYS A 80 -6.43 4.93 -19.89
CA CYS A 80 -7.69 4.94 -20.61
C CYS A 80 -8.12 3.52 -20.99
N ALA A 81 -9.44 3.25 -20.96
CA ALA A 81 -9.96 1.90 -21.16
C ALA A 81 -9.90 1.43 -22.63
N ARG A 82 -9.89 2.36 -23.57
CA ARG A 82 -9.88 2.04 -25.00
C ARG A 82 -8.45 2.04 -25.52
N TRP A 83 -8.06 1.01 -26.25
CA TRP A 83 -6.71 0.86 -26.81
C TRP A 83 -6.25 2.00 -27.74
N TRP A 84 -7.18 2.77 -28.27
CA TRP A 84 -6.92 3.93 -29.14
C TRP A 84 -7.03 5.27 -28.40
N ASP A 85 -7.46 5.28 -27.16
CA ASP A 85 -7.51 6.47 -26.30
C ASP A 85 -6.15 6.61 -25.58
N ILE A 86 -5.59 7.79 -25.65
CA ILE A 86 -4.23 8.03 -25.15
C ILE A 86 -4.27 8.23 -23.64
N ASP A 87 -3.45 7.48 -22.94
CA ASP A 87 -3.23 7.65 -21.51
C ASP A 87 -2.71 9.06 -21.21
N ALA A 88 -3.12 9.61 -20.09
CA ALA A 88 -2.86 11.00 -19.74
C ALA A 88 -2.08 11.09 -18.42
N ASP A 89 -0.85 11.63 -18.51
CA ASP A 89 -0.01 11.94 -17.36
C ASP A 89 -0.01 13.45 -17.10
N SER A 90 -0.09 13.85 -15.84
CA SER A 90 0.11 15.24 -15.48
C SER A 90 1.60 15.62 -15.52
N ALA A 91 1.90 16.91 -15.62
CA ALA A 91 3.22 17.38 -15.22
C ALA A 91 3.46 17.08 -13.73
N PRO A 92 4.70 16.80 -13.31
CA PRO A 92 5.02 16.66 -11.90
C PRO A 92 4.81 17.97 -11.16
N VAL A 93 4.33 17.89 -9.92
CA VAL A 93 4.11 19.04 -9.04
C VAL A 93 4.83 18.80 -7.72
N ASP A 94 5.68 19.75 -7.32
CA ASP A 94 6.36 19.74 -6.02
C ASP A 94 5.38 20.26 -4.96
N LEU A 95 5.03 19.43 -4.02
CA LEU A 95 4.10 19.73 -2.95
C LEU A 95 4.88 19.97 -1.66
N GLU A 96 5.09 21.24 -1.35
CA GLU A 96 5.80 21.70 -0.16
C GLU A 96 5.12 21.25 1.14
N PRO A 97 5.82 21.25 2.29
CA PRO A 97 5.23 20.99 3.59
C PRO A 97 3.98 21.84 3.84
N ALA A 98 2.92 21.23 4.34
CA ALA A 98 1.58 21.81 4.53
C ALA A 98 0.91 22.34 3.24
N GLY A 99 1.49 22.06 2.08
CA GLY A 99 0.97 22.47 0.77
C GLY A 99 -0.25 21.64 0.34
N TYR A 100 -1.01 22.22 -0.60
CA TYR A 100 -2.14 21.59 -1.28
C TYR A 100 -1.98 21.69 -2.77
N ALA A 101 -2.36 20.65 -3.50
CA ALA A 101 -2.43 20.69 -4.94
C ALA A 101 -3.66 19.90 -5.44
N GLU A 102 -4.19 20.35 -6.56
CA GLU A 102 -5.20 19.62 -7.29
C GLU A 102 -4.70 19.34 -8.71
N LEU A 103 -4.74 18.07 -9.10
CA LEU A 103 -4.36 17.60 -10.42
C LEU A 103 -5.60 17.04 -11.11
N THR A 104 -5.79 17.39 -12.38
CA THR A 104 -6.90 16.88 -13.18
C THR A 104 -6.38 16.39 -14.52
N ASN A 105 -6.86 15.20 -14.92
CA ASN A 105 -6.65 14.65 -16.25
C ASN A 105 -7.90 13.93 -16.75
N ARG A 106 -7.92 13.59 -18.03
CA ARG A 106 -9.09 12.94 -18.62
C ARG A 106 -8.71 12.04 -19.80
N CYS A 107 -9.51 11.01 -20.00
CA CYS A 107 -9.60 10.25 -21.24
C CYS A 107 -10.66 10.84 -22.19
N TRP A 108 -10.68 10.43 -23.42
CA TRP A 108 -11.79 10.76 -24.35
C TRP A 108 -13.04 9.93 -24.05
N LYS A 109 -12.82 8.72 -23.53
CA LYS A 109 -13.87 7.78 -23.12
C LYS A 109 -13.70 7.40 -21.66
N GLU A 110 -13.87 6.14 -21.35
CA GLU A 110 -13.83 5.62 -19.98
C GLU A 110 -12.38 5.54 -19.46
N ILE A 111 -12.22 5.82 -18.18
CA ILE A 111 -10.99 5.58 -17.45
C ILE A 111 -10.93 4.12 -17.03
N ARG A 112 -9.75 3.48 -17.16
CA ARG A 112 -9.46 2.14 -16.67
C ARG A 112 -8.90 2.20 -15.27
N GLU A 113 -7.86 3.02 -15.06
CA GLU A 113 -7.14 3.12 -13.81
C GLU A 113 -6.63 4.55 -13.58
N VAL A 114 -6.54 4.92 -12.30
CA VAL A 114 -5.97 6.20 -11.86
C VAL A 114 -5.05 5.94 -10.69
N TRP A 115 -3.81 6.44 -10.77
CA TRP A 115 -2.86 6.36 -9.65
C TRP A 115 -1.99 7.59 -9.57
N ILE A 116 -1.29 7.73 -8.44
CA ILE A 116 -0.37 8.83 -8.17
C ILE A 116 1.00 8.24 -7.87
N THR A 117 2.03 8.81 -8.45
CA THR A 117 3.40 8.54 -8.04
C THR A 117 3.91 9.64 -7.13
N HIS A 118 4.75 9.24 -6.18
CA HIS A 118 5.39 10.08 -5.18
C HIS A 118 6.91 9.94 -5.35
N GLU A 119 7.60 11.05 -5.49
CA GLU A 119 9.05 11.09 -5.69
C GLU A 119 9.68 12.17 -4.79
N ARG A 120 10.91 11.97 -4.41
CA ARG A 120 11.69 13.06 -3.79
C ARG A 120 12.20 13.98 -4.90
N PRO A 121 12.01 15.33 -4.77
CA PRO A 121 12.51 16.30 -5.72
C PRO A 121 14.02 16.27 -5.91
#